data_f4d3949b3b9fcd915fdfee651693a496
#
_entry.id   f4d3949b3b9fcd915fdfee651693a496
#
_cell.length_a   1.000
_cell.length_b   1.000
_cell.length_c   1.000
_cell.angle_alpha   90.00
_cell.angle_beta   90.00
_cell.angle_gamma   90.00
#
_symmetry.space_group_name_H-M   'P 1'
#
loop_
_entity.id
_entity.type
_entity.pdbx_description
1 polymer ?
#
loop_
_entity_poly.entity_id
_entity_poly.type
_entity_poly.pdbx_seq_one_letter_code
_entity_poly.pdbx_strand_id
1 'polypeptide(L)'
;MKSKVIIHNDFALLPGAKAIATTKGSDDAAKTIPVIPKESSSDPWSPWGDDNLFPQNVLTDLEKNSIALRALEKRKTVHFGRGILPYREIPNPADTQNPTRERVTDPDVMEFFKLNRLNLQWIDLIGSLEIFANGWLEFILNKGKDKINKVYVKDPVYSRNGKMDPKSPRIPFLFYSAQWADGNPNEDDGSLVKIPMFHPDKYDGSKYKDPKFAYPVFYRSFNKSYYHLSVWNGLRTGGWMAIANMVPELKKAIMKNQMTIKYHIEIPDDYFSNRYPSPDFTKEEREAKKLTVLEEMNSFLSDVENSGKSFLTFTFYNKFKQEYISGWKINVIDNKLKDDAYLPDSQAANSEILFSLGVDPCLIGAGIPGGKLGAGSGSDKREAFWMLNAEMGVYRQISLEPLYFIRDFNGWSEDIQFDYVTVDTSQTQDQHPTKTTKRIDQNQE
;
A
#
# COMPACT_ATOMS: atom_id res chain seq x y z
N MET A 1 7.93 33.83 10.97
CA MET A 1 7.56 32.60 11.72
C MET A 1 8.83 31.90 12.17
N LYS A 2 9.02 31.71 13.48
CA LYS A 2 10.17 30.97 14.01
C LYS A 2 9.96 29.50 13.65
N SER A 3 10.85 28.92 12.83
CA SER A 3 10.82 27.50 12.49
C SER A 3 10.97 26.66 13.77
N LYS A 4 9.97 25.87 14.06
CA LYS A 4 9.92 25.05 15.28
C LYS A 4 10.91 23.90 15.14
N VAL A 5 11.80 23.74 16.10
CA VAL A 5 12.70 22.59 16.21
C VAL A 5 11.86 21.34 16.46
N ILE A 6 12.06 20.29 15.68
CA ILE A 6 11.39 19.00 15.83
C ILE A 6 12.40 18.05 16.45
N ILE A 7 12.11 17.58 17.66
CA ILE A 7 12.94 16.61 18.37
C ILE A 7 12.30 15.23 18.26
N HIS A 8 13.05 14.26 17.80
CA HIS A 8 12.61 12.87 17.68
C HIS A 8 13.71 11.97 18.26
N ASN A 9 13.43 11.34 19.39
CA ASN A 9 14.32 10.43 20.14
C ASN A 9 15.80 10.87 20.16
N ASP A 10 16.61 10.41 19.19
CA ASP A 10 18.06 10.61 19.17
C ASP A 10 18.54 11.72 18.23
N PHE A 11 17.64 12.44 17.58
CA PHE A 11 17.99 13.52 16.68
C PHE A 11 17.02 14.71 16.75
N ALA A 12 17.53 15.89 16.55
CA ALA A 12 16.77 17.12 16.42
C ALA A 12 16.88 17.66 15.00
N LEU A 13 15.76 17.87 14.34
CA LEU A 13 15.68 18.54 13.04
C LEU A 13 15.59 20.05 13.29
N LEU A 14 16.55 20.78 12.73
CA LEU A 14 16.64 22.21 12.79
C LEU A 14 16.27 22.81 11.41
N PRO A 15 14.98 23.00 11.11
CA PRO A 15 14.56 23.41 9.76
C PRO A 15 15.08 24.77 9.34
N GLY A 16 15.29 25.69 10.31
CA GLY A 16 15.83 27.00 10.05
C GLY A 16 17.32 26.99 9.68
N ALA A 17 18.07 26.02 10.17
CA ALA A 17 19.50 25.84 9.86
C ALA A 17 19.75 24.80 8.77
N LYS A 18 18.72 24.11 8.30
CA LYS A 18 18.82 22.94 7.37
C LYS A 18 19.82 21.89 7.88
N ALA A 19 19.82 21.64 9.18
CA ALA A 19 20.76 20.75 9.85
C ALA A 19 20.02 19.72 10.69
N ILE A 20 20.64 18.55 10.83
CA ILE A 20 20.23 17.50 11.76
C ILE A 20 21.28 17.42 12.85
N ALA A 21 20.85 17.57 14.10
CA ALA A 21 21.70 17.34 15.25
C ALA A 21 21.40 15.97 15.83
N THR A 22 22.40 15.09 15.92
CA THR A 22 22.30 13.82 16.61
C THR A 22 22.77 13.98 18.05
N THR A 23 21.93 13.62 19.01
CA THR A 23 22.39 13.44 20.38
C THR A 23 23.05 12.05 20.45
N LYS A 24 24.31 11.98 20.91
CA LYS A 24 24.91 10.69 21.25
C LYS A 24 24.02 10.04 22.31
N GLY A 25 23.40 8.93 21.95
CA GLY A 25 22.74 8.08 22.93
C GLY A 25 23.74 7.70 24.01
N SER A 26 23.36 7.81 25.27
CA SER A 26 24.08 7.18 26.36
C SER A 26 24.20 5.67 26.05
N ASP A 27 25.36 5.08 26.27
CA ASP A 27 25.65 3.65 26.21
C ASP A 27 24.85 2.84 27.26
N ASP A 28 23.55 3.02 27.33
CA ASP A 28 22.68 2.07 27.98
C ASP A 28 22.47 0.93 26.99
N ALA A 29 23.30 -0.10 27.17
CA ALA A 29 23.10 -1.39 26.56
C ALA A 29 21.63 -1.74 26.67
N ALA A 30 20.98 -1.84 25.53
CA ALA A 30 19.57 -2.14 25.42
C ALA A 30 19.26 -3.37 26.31
N LYS A 31 18.67 -3.13 27.44
CA LYS A 31 17.97 -4.17 28.17
C LYS A 31 16.84 -4.61 27.27
N THR A 32 17.10 -5.66 26.51
CA THR A 32 16.10 -6.36 25.69
C THR A 32 15.16 -7.12 26.63
N ILE A 33 14.45 -6.35 27.45
CA ILE A 33 13.22 -6.85 28.06
C ILE A 33 12.20 -6.68 26.96
N PRO A 34 11.45 -7.75 26.58
CA PRO A 34 10.30 -7.57 25.69
C PRO A 34 9.47 -6.47 26.31
N VAL A 35 9.37 -5.34 25.64
CA VAL A 35 8.49 -4.27 26.07
C VAL A 35 7.09 -4.79 25.79
N ILE A 36 6.53 -5.47 26.79
CA ILE A 36 5.07 -5.55 26.90
C ILE A 36 4.67 -4.08 26.99
N PRO A 37 3.92 -3.55 26.02
CA PRO A 37 3.47 -2.17 26.10
C PRO A 37 2.89 -1.96 27.48
N LYS A 38 3.36 -0.93 28.22
CA LYS A 38 2.74 -0.57 29.50
C LYS A 38 1.27 -0.30 29.20
N GLU A 39 0.46 -1.30 29.47
CA GLU A 39 -0.98 -1.23 29.29
C GLU A 39 -1.54 -0.27 30.33
N SER A 40 -1.58 1.00 29.99
CA SER A 40 -2.15 2.05 30.84
C SER A 40 -3.66 2.20 30.66
N SER A 41 -4.28 1.48 29.71
CA SER A 41 -5.70 1.53 29.46
C SER A 41 -6.44 0.43 30.24
N SER A 42 -7.59 0.76 30.82
CA SER A 42 -8.53 -0.18 31.42
C SER A 42 -9.27 -1.06 30.40
N ASP A 43 -9.01 -0.84 29.10
CA ASP A 43 -9.68 -1.52 28.01
C ASP A 43 -9.39 -3.02 28.00
N PRO A 44 -10.38 -3.86 27.65
CA PRO A 44 -10.20 -5.31 27.63
C PRO A 44 -9.42 -5.81 26.39
N TRP A 45 -9.13 -4.95 25.42
CA TRP A 45 -8.34 -5.27 24.22
C TRP A 45 -6.95 -4.66 24.27
N SER A 46 -6.03 -5.27 23.51
CA SER A 46 -4.71 -4.70 23.26
C SER A 46 -4.79 -3.70 22.09
N PRO A 47 -4.26 -2.47 22.21
CA PRO A 47 -4.26 -1.52 21.12
C PRO A 47 -3.40 -2.01 19.97
N TRP A 48 -3.83 -1.73 18.74
CA TRP A 48 -3.03 -2.00 17.54
C TRP A 48 -2.38 -0.71 17.04
N GLY A 49 -1.13 -0.52 17.38
CA GLY A 49 -0.42 0.76 17.25
C GLY A 49 -0.64 1.67 18.45
N ASP A 50 0.04 2.82 18.46
CA ASP A 50 0.01 3.77 19.59
C ASP A 50 -1.36 4.41 19.77
N ASP A 51 -2.07 4.65 18.68
CA ASP A 51 -3.39 5.27 18.60
C ASP A 51 -4.53 4.26 18.42
N ASN A 52 -4.24 2.97 18.48
CA ASN A 52 -5.17 1.89 18.14
C ASN A 52 -5.72 1.94 16.69
N LEU A 53 -5.11 2.69 15.79
CA LEU A 53 -5.55 2.89 14.41
C LEU A 53 -4.53 2.39 13.37
N PHE A 54 -3.60 1.52 13.78
CA PHE A 54 -2.57 0.98 12.88
C PHE A 54 -3.14 0.45 11.55
N PRO A 55 -4.23 -0.37 11.51
CA PRO A 55 -4.76 -0.86 10.24
C PRO A 55 -5.31 0.27 9.35
N GLN A 56 -5.99 1.24 9.93
CA GLN A 56 -6.53 2.40 9.23
C GLN A 56 -5.39 3.24 8.63
N ASN A 57 -4.34 3.47 9.42
CA ASN A 57 -3.16 4.21 8.98
C ASN A 57 -2.42 3.48 7.85
N VAL A 58 -2.33 2.14 7.91
CA VAL A 58 -1.76 1.33 6.81
C VAL A 58 -2.55 1.52 5.51
N LEU A 59 -3.88 1.45 5.57
CA LEU A 59 -4.71 1.63 4.38
C LEU A 59 -4.59 3.05 3.82
N THR A 60 -4.58 4.07 4.69
CA THR A 60 -4.39 5.46 4.27
C THR A 60 -3.07 5.68 3.53
N ASP A 61 -1.99 5.04 3.98
CA ASP A 61 -0.69 5.11 3.30
C ASP A 61 -0.72 4.39 1.95
N LEU A 62 -1.38 3.23 1.90
CA LEU A 62 -1.50 2.42 0.68
C LEU A 62 -2.39 3.07 -0.38
N GLU A 63 -3.51 3.69 0.02
CA GLU A 63 -4.43 4.37 -0.90
C GLU A 63 -3.75 5.50 -1.69
N LYS A 64 -2.72 6.11 -1.11
CA LYS A 64 -1.91 7.14 -1.77
C LYS A 64 -0.84 6.56 -2.72
N ASN A 65 -0.62 5.23 -2.70
CA ASN A 65 0.46 4.58 -3.43
C ASN A 65 -0.03 3.47 -4.36
N SER A 66 -0.23 3.81 -5.62
CA SER A 66 -0.72 2.87 -6.64
C SER A 66 0.23 1.70 -6.91
N ILE A 67 1.55 1.89 -6.76
CA ILE A 67 2.55 0.85 -7.00
C ILE A 67 2.49 -0.20 -5.89
N ALA A 68 2.46 0.25 -4.63
CA ALA A 68 2.35 -0.65 -3.48
C ALA A 68 1.04 -1.45 -3.53
N LEU A 69 -0.10 -0.79 -3.81
CA LEU A 69 -1.39 -1.47 -3.98
C LEU A 69 -1.34 -2.50 -5.10
N ARG A 70 -0.77 -2.15 -6.24
CA ARG A 70 -0.69 -3.06 -7.39
C ARG A 70 0.22 -4.26 -7.11
N ALA A 71 1.32 -4.05 -6.40
CA ALA A 71 2.23 -5.13 -6.01
C ALA A 71 1.58 -6.07 -4.99
N LEU A 72 0.88 -5.54 -3.97
CA LEU A 72 0.12 -6.35 -3.02
C LEU A 72 -1.00 -7.16 -3.71
N GLU A 73 -1.72 -6.54 -4.64
CA GLU A 73 -2.75 -7.24 -5.44
C GLU A 73 -2.12 -8.34 -6.31
N LYS A 74 -0.92 -8.11 -6.84
CA LYS A 74 -0.18 -9.14 -7.58
C LYS A 74 0.18 -10.32 -6.66
N ARG A 75 0.71 -10.05 -5.46
CA ARG A 75 1.01 -11.09 -4.47
C ARG A 75 -0.24 -11.89 -4.13
N LYS A 76 -1.33 -11.20 -3.77
CA LYS A 76 -2.62 -11.84 -3.45
C LYS A 76 -3.11 -12.74 -4.59
N THR A 77 -3.05 -12.27 -5.84
CA THR A 77 -3.50 -13.06 -7.00
C THR A 77 -2.60 -14.25 -7.30
N VAL A 78 -1.28 -14.12 -7.14
CA VAL A 78 -0.35 -15.26 -7.30
C VAL A 78 -0.51 -16.24 -6.15
N HIS A 79 -0.68 -15.77 -4.92
CA HIS A 79 -0.94 -16.61 -3.75
C HIS A 79 -2.18 -17.48 -3.95
N PHE A 80 -3.32 -16.87 -4.29
CA PHE A 80 -4.60 -17.56 -4.47
C PHE A 80 -4.64 -18.43 -5.74
N GLY A 81 -3.93 -18.03 -6.80
CA GLY A 81 -3.98 -18.73 -8.08
C GLY A 81 -5.38 -18.78 -8.68
N ARG A 82 -5.88 -19.97 -8.95
CA ARG A 82 -7.21 -20.23 -9.53
C ARG A 82 -8.21 -20.78 -8.50
N GLY A 83 -7.85 -20.73 -7.22
CA GLY A 83 -8.71 -21.19 -6.13
C GLY A 83 -8.19 -22.42 -5.41
N ILE A 84 -8.92 -22.82 -4.37
CA ILE A 84 -8.59 -23.94 -3.51
C ILE A 84 -9.10 -25.23 -4.14
N LEU A 85 -8.24 -26.23 -4.20
CA LEU A 85 -8.53 -27.57 -4.67
C LEU A 85 -8.42 -28.56 -3.51
N PRO A 86 -9.53 -29.17 -3.08
CA PRO A 86 -9.45 -30.38 -2.24
C PRO A 86 -9.11 -31.58 -3.11
N TYR A 87 -8.08 -32.36 -2.75
CA TYR A 87 -7.58 -33.49 -3.50
C TYR A 87 -7.15 -34.64 -2.59
N ARG A 88 -7.01 -35.85 -3.17
CA ARG A 88 -6.33 -36.98 -2.57
C ARG A 88 -5.13 -37.35 -3.38
N GLU A 89 -4.10 -37.83 -2.71
CA GLU A 89 -2.94 -38.41 -3.37
C GLU A 89 -3.16 -39.90 -3.56
N ILE A 90 -3.13 -40.33 -4.82
CA ILE A 90 -3.22 -41.73 -5.19
C ILE A 90 -1.83 -42.20 -5.64
N PRO A 91 -1.34 -43.35 -5.12
CA PRO A 91 -0.07 -43.88 -5.55
C PRO A 91 -0.05 -44.07 -7.06
N ASN A 92 0.97 -43.53 -7.72
CA ASN A 92 1.18 -43.73 -9.13
C ASN A 92 2.05 -44.96 -9.35
N PRO A 93 1.53 -46.09 -9.94
CA PRO A 93 2.34 -47.30 -10.15
C PRO A 93 3.52 -47.07 -11.09
N ALA A 94 3.43 -46.10 -11.99
CA ALA A 94 4.48 -45.78 -12.96
C ALA A 94 5.56 -44.85 -12.42
N ASP A 95 5.25 -44.07 -11.37
CA ASP A 95 6.16 -43.15 -10.73
C ASP A 95 5.84 -43.05 -9.23
N THR A 96 6.50 -43.85 -8.41
CA THR A 96 6.26 -43.94 -6.97
C THR A 96 6.68 -42.67 -6.22
N GLN A 97 7.48 -41.79 -6.84
CA GLN A 97 7.94 -40.53 -6.22
C GLN A 97 6.94 -39.39 -6.46
N ASN A 98 6.08 -39.51 -7.48
CA ASN A 98 5.10 -38.49 -7.83
C ASN A 98 3.68 -39.08 -7.83
N PRO A 99 2.96 -39.00 -6.68
CA PRO A 99 1.58 -39.48 -6.61
C PRO A 99 0.68 -38.66 -7.54
N THR A 100 -0.34 -39.30 -8.06
CA THR A 100 -1.38 -38.62 -8.87
C THR A 100 -2.36 -37.92 -7.93
N ARG A 101 -2.76 -36.70 -8.25
CA ARG A 101 -3.75 -35.94 -7.49
C ARG A 101 -5.14 -36.14 -8.08
N GLU A 102 -6.02 -36.74 -7.29
CA GLU A 102 -7.43 -36.88 -7.62
C GLU A 102 -8.27 -35.83 -6.89
N ARG A 103 -9.15 -35.16 -7.61
CA ARG A 103 -10.04 -34.17 -7.00
C ARG A 103 -11.06 -34.85 -6.07
N VAL A 104 -11.22 -34.32 -4.88
CA VAL A 104 -12.24 -34.77 -3.93
C VAL A 104 -13.63 -34.38 -4.44
N THR A 105 -14.54 -35.38 -4.44
CA THR A 105 -15.96 -35.23 -4.82
C THR A 105 -16.89 -35.52 -3.67
N ASP A 106 -16.37 -35.62 -2.45
CA ASP A 106 -17.14 -35.87 -1.24
C ASP A 106 -18.26 -34.82 -1.10
N PRO A 107 -19.53 -35.20 -0.99
CA PRO A 107 -20.67 -34.29 -0.93
C PRO A 107 -20.57 -33.29 0.24
N ASP A 108 -20.18 -33.76 1.43
CA ASP A 108 -20.10 -32.91 2.64
C ASP A 108 -19.04 -31.80 2.46
N VAL A 109 -17.88 -32.16 1.89
CA VAL A 109 -16.81 -31.21 1.61
C VAL A 109 -17.24 -30.19 0.54
N MET A 110 -17.81 -30.69 -0.56
CA MET A 110 -18.22 -29.82 -1.67
C MET A 110 -19.39 -28.92 -1.29
N GLU A 111 -20.32 -29.41 -0.49
CA GLU A 111 -21.42 -28.59 0.05
C GLU A 111 -20.90 -27.50 0.97
N PHE A 112 -19.98 -27.82 1.87
CA PHE A 112 -19.33 -26.84 2.73
C PHE A 112 -18.64 -25.73 1.95
N PHE A 113 -17.85 -26.08 0.92
CA PHE A 113 -17.20 -25.12 0.03
C PHE A 113 -18.21 -24.19 -0.66
N LYS A 114 -19.32 -24.75 -1.14
CA LYS A 114 -20.38 -24.01 -1.85
C LYS A 114 -21.15 -23.09 -0.90
N LEU A 115 -21.63 -23.59 0.22
CA LEU A 115 -22.45 -22.84 1.19
C LEU A 115 -21.68 -21.69 1.84
N ASN A 116 -20.39 -21.85 2.04
CA ASN A 116 -19.52 -20.82 2.61
C ASN A 116 -18.91 -19.90 1.58
N ARG A 117 -19.11 -20.14 0.27
CA ARG A 117 -18.40 -19.42 -0.80
C ARG A 117 -16.90 -19.36 -0.51
N LEU A 118 -16.31 -20.49 -0.16
CA LEU A 118 -15.03 -20.58 0.53
C LEU A 118 -13.89 -19.85 -0.22
N ASN A 119 -13.87 -19.94 -1.54
CA ASN A 119 -12.88 -19.21 -2.35
C ASN A 119 -12.94 -17.70 -2.13
N LEU A 120 -14.12 -17.10 -1.97
CA LEU A 120 -14.25 -15.66 -1.68
C LEU A 120 -13.73 -15.33 -0.28
N GLN A 121 -14.09 -16.13 0.72
CA GLN A 121 -13.57 -15.95 2.07
C GLN A 121 -12.04 -16.05 2.10
N TRP A 122 -11.45 -16.96 1.33
CA TRP A 122 -9.99 -17.11 1.28
C TRP A 122 -9.27 -15.99 0.54
N ILE A 123 -9.89 -15.39 -0.48
CA ILE A 123 -9.34 -14.16 -1.11
C ILE A 123 -9.25 -13.03 -0.06
N ASP A 124 -10.25 -12.88 0.79
CA ASP A 124 -10.27 -11.86 1.84
C ASP A 124 -9.26 -12.18 2.95
N LEU A 125 -9.14 -13.45 3.35
CA LEU A 125 -8.11 -13.90 4.30
C LEU A 125 -6.70 -13.63 3.77
N ILE A 126 -6.41 -14.02 2.53
CA ILE A 126 -5.11 -13.79 1.90
C ILE A 126 -4.82 -12.29 1.82
N GLY A 127 -5.80 -11.47 1.42
CA GLY A 127 -5.67 -10.02 1.41
C GLY A 127 -5.27 -9.47 2.80
N SER A 128 -5.93 -9.95 3.85
CA SER A 128 -5.63 -9.59 5.23
C SER A 128 -4.21 -9.99 5.65
N LEU A 129 -3.76 -11.18 5.25
CA LEU A 129 -2.42 -11.69 5.56
C LEU A 129 -1.34 -10.94 4.80
N GLU A 130 -1.52 -10.66 3.50
CA GLU A 130 -0.53 -9.93 2.69
C GLU A 130 -0.37 -8.48 3.14
N ILE A 131 -1.45 -7.82 3.56
CA ILE A 131 -1.40 -6.43 4.02
C ILE A 131 -0.93 -6.33 5.47
N PHE A 132 -1.55 -7.09 6.37
CA PHE A 132 -1.39 -6.90 7.81
C PHE A 132 -0.59 -8.01 8.51
N ALA A 133 -0.27 -9.12 7.84
CA ALA A 133 0.27 -10.35 8.43
C ALA A 133 -0.64 -10.99 9.51
N ASN A 134 -1.86 -10.51 9.66
CA ASN A 134 -2.84 -10.94 10.64
C ASN A 134 -4.18 -11.17 9.96
N GLY A 135 -4.81 -12.29 10.26
CA GLY A 135 -6.15 -12.63 9.81
C GLY A 135 -6.90 -13.41 10.88
N TRP A 136 -8.20 -13.32 10.88
CA TRP A 136 -9.07 -14.07 11.80
C TRP A 136 -10.25 -14.64 11.04
N LEU A 137 -10.56 -15.89 11.34
CA LEU A 137 -11.74 -16.58 10.86
C LEU A 137 -12.72 -16.76 12.02
N GLU A 138 -13.96 -16.37 11.86
CA GLU A 138 -15.03 -16.74 12.79
C GLU A 138 -15.67 -18.04 12.31
N PHE A 139 -15.55 -19.09 13.10
CA PHE A 139 -16.20 -20.35 12.89
C PHE A 139 -17.49 -20.43 13.71
N ILE A 140 -18.60 -20.71 13.04
CA ILE A 140 -19.90 -20.91 13.67
C ILE A 140 -20.25 -22.39 13.59
N LEU A 141 -20.50 -22.99 14.74
CA LEU A 141 -20.80 -24.38 14.85
C LEU A 141 -22.28 -24.68 14.55
N ASN A 142 -22.55 -25.93 14.23
CA ASN A 142 -23.90 -26.42 14.16
C ASN A 142 -24.56 -26.49 15.56
N LYS A 143 -25.87 -26.83 15.64
CA LYS A 143 -26.57 -26.95 16.91
C LYS A 143 -25.97 -28.00 17.87
N GLY A 144 -25.35 -29.05 17.30
CA GLY A 144 -24.68 -30.10 18.05
C GLY A 144 -23.34 -29.68 18.62
N LYS A 145 -22.74 -28.60 18.09
CA LYS A 145 -21.42 -28.10 18.44
C LYS A 145 -20.27 -29.09 18.12
N ASP A 146 -20.51 -29.97 17.18
CA ASP A 146 -19.59 -31.01 16.72
C ASP A 146 -19.09 -30.81 15.31
N LYS A 147 -19.64 -29.85 14.56
CA LYS A 147 -19.18 -29.50 13.21
C LYS A 147 -19.15 -27.97 13.00
N ILE A 148 -18.14 -27.50 12.32
CA ILE A 148 -18.08 -26.13 11.80
C ILE A 148 -19.03 -26.05 10.61
N ASN A 149 -20.04 -25.17 10.72
CA ASN A 149 -21.07 -25.00 9.71
C ASN A 149 -20.83 -23.77 8.83
N LYS A 150 -20.37 -22.66 9.42
CA LYS A 150 -20.09 -21.40 8.72
C LYS A 150 -18.73 -20.84 9.04
N VAL A 151 -18.16 -20.18 8.04
CA VAL A 151 -16.86 -19.51 8.12
C VAL A 151 -17.01 -18.08 7.61
N TYR A 152 -16.52 -17.11 8.40
CA TYR A 152 -16.47 -15.71 8.03
C TYR A 152 -15.08 -15.15 8.32
N VAL A 153 -14.47 -14.53 7.35
CA VAL A 153 -13.24 -13.75 7.54
C VAL A 153 -13.59 -12.46 8.26
N LYS A 154 -12.84 -12.16 9.31
CA LYS A 154 -12.95 -10.89 10.05
C LYS A 154 -11.94 -9.89 9.50
N ASP A 155 -12.45 -8.74 9.10
CA ASP A 155 -11.60 -7.67 8.59
C ASP A 155 -10.65 -7.18 9.71
N PRO A 156 -9.32 -7.15 9.46
CA PRO A 156 -8.34 -6.65 10.42
C PRO A 156 -8.57 -5.21 10.87
N VAL A 157 -9.16 -4.38 10.01
CA VAL A 157 -9.48 -2.98 10.33
C VAL A 157 -10.39 -2.88 11.54
N TYR A 158 -11.34 -3.80 11.64
CA TYR A 158 -12.34 -3.85 12.70
C TYR A 158 -11.98 -4.80 13.86
N SER A 159 -10.86 -5.50 13.77
CA SER A 159 -10.46 -6.56 14.70
C SER A 159 -9.41 -6.08 15.70
N ARG A 160 -9.61 -6.43 16.99
CA ARG A 160 -8.61 -6.23 18.05
C ARG A 160 -8.50 -7.45 18.92
N ASN A 161 -7.29 -7.84 19.26
CA ASN A 161 -7.01 -8.95 20.16
C ASN A 161 -7.29 -8.56 21.61
N GLY A 162 -7.93 -9.43 22.36
CA GLY A 162 -8.10 -9.28 23.80
C GLY A 162 -6.78 -9.36 24.54
N LYS A 163 -6.66 -8.67 25.65
CA LYS A 163 -5.49 -8.74 26.52
C LYS A 163 -5.31 -10.13 27.09
N MET A 164 -4.06 -10.58 27.11
CA MET A 164 -3.67 -11.85 27.70
C MET A 164 -3.69 -11.73 29.23
N ASP A 165 -4.16 -12.79 29.90
CA ASP A 165 -3.95 -12.92 31.34
C ASP A 165 -2.45 -13.21 31.59
N PRO A 166 -1.78 -12.52 32.51
CA PRO A 166 -0.40 -12.83 32.89
C PRO A 166 -0.15 -14.29 33.28
N LYS A 167 -1.19 -14.97 33.78
CA LYS A 167 -1.12 -16.39 34.16
C LYS A 167 -1.39 -17.34 32.98
N SER A 168 -1.94 -16.84 31.89
CA SER A 168 -2.26 -17.61 30.68
C SER A 168 -1.89 -16.80 29.43
N PRO A 169 -0.70 -17.01 28.85
CA PRO A 169 -0.21 -16.19 27.74
C PRO A 169 -0.92 -16.55 26.42
N ARG A 170 -2.26 -16.51 26.46
CA ARG A 170 -3.12 -16.76 25.31
C ARG A 170 -4.13 -15.61 25.16
N ILE A 171 -4.42 -15.24 23.93
CA ILE A 171 -5.44 -14.25 23.60
C ILE A 171 -6.82 -14.89 23.85
N PRO A 172 -7.63 -14.36 24.79
CA PRO A 172 -8.89 -15.02 25.18
C PRO A 172 -10.05 -14.72 24.23
N PHE A 173 -10.04 -13.54 23.59
CA PHE A 173 -11.13 -13.05 22.76
C PHE A 173 -10.61 -12.25 21.57
N LEU A 174 -11.41 -12.22 20.52
CA LEU A 174 -11.34 -11.23 19.44
C LEU A 174 -12.45 -10.21 19.67
N PHE A 175 -12.11 -8.95 19.73
CA PHE A 175 -13.03 -7.82 19.73
C PHE A 175 -13.22 -7.28 18.33
N TYR A 176 -14.45 -7.04 17.93
CA TYR A 176 -14.81 -6.59 16.59
C TYR A 176 -15.75 -5.39 16.67
N SER A 177 -15.30 -4.26 16.10
CA SER A 177 -16.06 -3.00 16.09
C SER A 177 -15.72 -2.16 14.87
N ALA A 178 -16.68 -1.40 14.37
CA ALA A 178 -16.45 -0.38 13.34
C ALA A 178 -16.03 0.98 13.94
N GLN A 179 -16.12 1.16 15.25
CA GLN A 179 -16.00 2.47 15.92
C GLN A 179 -14.64 2.70 16.60
N TRP A 180 -13.57 2.05 16.14
CA TRP A 180 -12.25 2.26 16.74
C TRP A 180 -11.73 3.68 16.62
N ALA A 181 -12.14 4.42 15.59
CA ALA A 181 -11.73 5.80 15.36
C ALA A 181 -12.56 6.84 16.14
N ASP A 182 -13.80 6.50 16.46
CA ASP A 182 -14.79 7.45 16.99
C ASP A 182 -14.90 7.47 18.52
N GLY A 183 -14.14 6.59 19.22
CA GLY A 183 -14.17 6.55 20.67
C GLY A 183 -14.07 5.14 21.26
N ASN A 184 -14.72 4.92 22.37
CA ASN A 184 -14.67 3.65 23.09
C ASN A 184 -15.89 2.79 22.70
N PRO A 185 -15.74 1.80 21.81
CA PRO A 185 -16.82 0.87 21.50
C PRO A 185 -17.23 0.09 22.74
N ASN A 186 -18.52 -0.16 22.92
CA ASN A 186 -19.09 -0.79 24.10
C ASN A 186 -19.90 -2.03 23.73
N GLU A 187 -19.85 -3.05 24.58
CA GLU A 187 -20.68 -4.26 24.43
C GLU A 187 -22.17 -3.96 24.69
N ASP A 188 -22.48 -3.02 25.59
CA ASP A 188 -23.85 -2.72 26.02
C ASP A 188 -24.71 -2.06 24.94
N ASP A 189 -24.13 -1.28 24.07
CA ASP A 189 -24.79 -0.61 22.92
C ASP A 189 -24.72 -1.42 21.61
N GLY A 190 -24.04 -2.57 21.64
CA GLY A 190 -23.83 -3.43 20.50
C GLY A 190 -22.78 -2.94 19.50
N SER A 191 -22.06 -1.86 19.80
CA SER A 191 -20.97 -1.35 18.96
C SER A 191 -19.72 -2.22 19.03
N LEU A 192 -19.58 -3.05 20.05
CA LEU A 192 -18.48 -3.99 20.27
C LEU A 192 -19.00 -5.43 20.32
N VAL A 193 -18.50 -6.25 19.43
CA VAL A 193 -18.77 -7.68 19.42
C VAL A 193 -17.57 -8.45 19.96
N LYS A 194 -17.80 -9.28 20.98
CA LYS A 194 -16.80 -10.14 21.60
C LYS A 194 -16.95 -11.56 21.11
N ILE A 195 -15.90 -12.13 20.53
CA ILE A 195 -15.86 -13.47 19.98
C ILE A 195 -14.80 -14.26 20.76
N PRO A 196 -15.14 -15.38 21.39
CA PRO A 196 -14.14 -16.20 22.09
C PRO A 196 -13.09 -16.70 21.10
N MET A 197 -11.81 -16.66 21.48
CA MET A 197 -10.75 -17.25 20.68
C MET A 197 -10.76 -18.76 20.84
N PHE A 198 -10.40 -19.50 19.80
CA PHE A 198 -10.27 -20.94 19.86
C PHE A 198 -9.32 -21.35 21.01
N HIS A 199 -9.76 -22.31 21.80
CA HIS A 199 -9.01 -22.86 22.90
C HIS A 199 -9.14 -24.38 22.92
N PRO A 200 -8.04 -25.14 22.79
CA PRO A 200 -8.08 -26.60 22.76
C PRO A 200 -8.80 -27.21 23.97
N ASP A 201 -8.62 -26.65 25.17
CA ASP A 201 -9.22 -27.17 26.40
C ASP A 201 -10.76 -27.01 26.44
N LYS A 202 -11.37 -26.30 25.49
CA LYS A 202 -12.83 -26.20 25.33
C LYS A 202 -13.41 -27.30 24.44
N TYR A 203 -12.54 -28.11 23.85
CA TYR A 203 -12.92 -29.27 23.04
C TYR A 203 -12.80 -30.53 23.87
N ASP A 204 -13.89 -31.27 24.03
CA ASP A 204 -13.95 -32.48 24.83
C ASP A 204 -13.66 -33.78 24.05
N GLY A 205 -13.22 -33.65 22.80
CA GLY A 205 -13.03 -34.76 21.87
C GLY A 205 -14.22 -35.04 20.97
N SER A 206 -15.40 -34.46 21.29
CA SER A 206 -16.62 -34.61 20.48
C SER A 206 -17.34 -33.28 20.22
N LYS A 207 -17.32 -32.37 21.19
CA LYS A 207 -18.05 -31.11 21.12
C LYS A 207 -17.22 -29.95 21.63
N TYR A 208 -17.44 -28.76 21.05
CA TYR A 208 -16.86 -27.54 21.56
C TYR A 208 -17.86 -26.79 22.47
N LYS A 209 -17.35 -26.15 23.53
CA LYS A 209 -18.23 -25.51 24.53
C LYS A 209 -19.00 -24.32 23.96
N ASP A 210 -18.32 -23.45 23.21
CA ASP A 210 -18.92 -22.24 22.66
C ASP A 210 -19.62 -22.53 21.31
N PRO A 211 -20.69 -21.78 20.96
CA PRO A 211 -21.39 -21.97 19.68
C PRO A 211 -20.61 -21.42 18.49
N LYS A 212 -19.62 -20.58 18.76
CA LYS A 212 -18.72 -19.95 17.76
C LYS A 212 -17.40 -19.57 18.42
N PHE A 213 -16.36 -19.45 17.59
CA PHE A 213 -15.05 -18.99 18.05
C PHE A 213 -14.27 -18.34 16.90
N ALA A 214 -13.30 -17.48 17.25
CA ALA A 214 -12.34 -16.93 16.32
C ALA A 214 -11.10 -17.83 16.22
N TYR A 215 -10.63 -18.03 15.01
CA TYR A 215 -9.43 -18.79 14.71
C TYR A 215 -8.39 -17.85 14.08
N PRO A 216 -7.24 -17.63 14.72
CA PRO A 216 -6.22 -16.70 14.25
C PRO A 216 -5.32 -17.34 13.21
N VAL A 217 -4.97 -16.59 12.15
CA VAL A 217 -4.01 -16.97 11.13
C VAL A 217 -2.98 -15.85 10.99
N PHE A 218 -1.70 -16.16 11.12
CA PHE A 218 -0.67 -15.14 11.18
C PHE A 218 0.56 -15.47 10.32
N TYR A 219 1.12 -14.48 9.65
CA TYR A 219 2.53 -14.51 9.22
C TYR A 219 3.38 -14.08 10.40
N ARG A 220 3.96 -15.06 11.09
CA ARG A 220 4.64 -14.84 12.35
C ARG A 220 5.86 -13.95 12.19
N SER A 221 5.95 -12.90 12.98
CA SER A 221 7.14 -12.07 13.18
C SER A 221 7.69 -12.23 14.59
N PHE A 222 9.01 -12.06 14.75
CA PHE A 222 9.66 -12.19 16.05
C PHE A 222 9.28 -11.07 16.99
N ASN A 223 9.31 -11.36 18.30
CA ASN A 223 9.05 -10.41 19.38
C ASN A 223 7.70 -9.67 19.28
N LYS A 224 6.67 -10.35 18.78
CA LYS A 224 5.31 -9.83 18.67
C LYS A 224 4.34 -10.77 19.36
N SER A 225 3.59 -10.23 20.35
CA SER A 225 2.68 -11.02 21.18
C SER A 225 1.23 -10.95 20.73
N TYR A 226 0.77 -9.77 20.34
CA TYR A 226 -0.63 -9.54 19.95
C TYR A 226 -0.83 -9.43 18.44
N TYR A 227 0.04 -8.68 17.75
CA TYR A 227 -0.07 -8.44 16.32
C TYR A 227 1.28 -8.65 15.65
N HIS A 228 1.26 -9.35 14.54
CA HIS A 228 2.42 -9.53 13.68
C HIS A 228 2.56 -8.39 12.68
N LEU A 229 3.74 -8.20 12.15
CA LEU A 229 4.02 -7.18 11.15
C LEU A 229 4.35 -7.84 9.81
N SER A 230 3.79 -7.32 8.73
CA SER A 230 4.20 -7.68 7.38
C SER A 230 5.65 -7.28 7.13
N VAL A 231 6.37 -8.07 6.35
CA VAL A 231 7.78 -7.80 6.00
C VAL A 231 7.92 -6.41 5.37
N TRP A 232 6.99 -6.03 4.53
CA TRP A 232 6.98 -4.74 3.84
C TRP A 232 6.70 -3.53 4.76
N ASN A 233 6.28 -3.75 6.02
CA ASN A 233 6.04 -2.63 6.95
C ASN A 233 7.30 -1.79 7.20
N GLY A 234 8.50 -2.33 6.93
CA GLY A 234 9.75 -1.58 6.91
C GLY A 234 9.73 -0.37 5.99
N LEU A 235 8.96 -0.40 4.90
CA LEU A 235 8.75 0.76 4.01
C LEU A 235 8.10 1.95 4.72
N ARG A 236 7.16 1.67 5.62
CA ARG A 236 6.45 2.70 6.39
C ARG A 236 7.37 3.29 7.45
N THR A 237 8.02 2.44 8.24
CA THR A 237 8.90 2.87 9.34
C THR A 237 10.21 3.48 8.84
N GLY A 238 10.73 3.02 7.70
CA GLY A 238 11.91 3.57 7.04
C GLY A 238 11.66 4.87 6.25
N GLY A 239 10.39 5.27 6.10
CA GLY A 239 10.01 6.53 5.44
C GLY A 239 9.90 6.48 3.91
N TRP A 240 10.27 5.38 3.26
CA TRP A 240 10.20 5.26 1.79
C TRP A 240 8.78 5.40 1.25
N MET A 241 7.79 4.83 1.96
CA MET A 241 6.38 5.02 1.62
C MET A 241 5.96 6.49 1.69
N ALA A 242 6.40 7.21 2.72
CA ALA A 242 6.12 8.64 2.88
C ALA A 242 6.74 9.46 1.75
N ILE A 243 8.02 9.19 1.39
CA ILE A 243 8.69 9.85 0.26
C ILE A 243 7.93 9.62 -1.04
N ALA A 244 7.57 8.36 -1.33
CA ALA A 244 6.80 8.03 -2.54
C ALA A 244 5.46 8.77 -2.62
N ASN A 245 4.78 8.92 -1.48
CA ASN A 245 3.48 9.59 -1.41
C ASN A 245 3.61 11.14 -1.46
N MET A 246 4.72 11.70 -0.98
CA MET A 246 4.97 13.15 -0.97
C MET A 246 5.38 13.70 -2.33
N VAL A 247 6.12 12.95 -3.15
CA VAL A 247 6.63 13.44 -4.45
C VAL A 247 5.50 13.88 -5.39
N PRO A 248 4.40 13.13 -5.58
CA PRO A 248 3.27 13.59 -6.40
C PRO A 248 2.59 14.84 -5.87
N GLU A 249 2.45 14.96 -4.54
CA GLU A 249 1.86 16.14 -3.89
C GLU A 249 2.72 17.38 -4.12
N LEU A 250 4.04 17.25 -3.97
CA LEU A 250 4.99 18.31 -4.24
C LEU A 250 4.96 18.75 -5.71
N LYS A 251 4.98 17.79 -6.64
CA LYS A 251 4.88 18.10 -8.07
C LYS A 251 3.59 18.83 -8.41
N LYS A 252 2.47 18.38 -7.86
CA LYS A 252 1.16 19.06 -8.02
C LYS A 252 1.20 20.49 -7.49
N ALA A 253 1.81 20.72 -6.33
CA ALA A 253 1.97 22.05 -5.73
C ALA A 253 2.88 22.94 -6.60
N ILE A 254 3.99 22.41 -7.09
CA ILE A 254 4.90 23.13 -7.98
C ILE A 254 4.17 23.51 -9.27
N MET A 255 3.50 22.57 -9.92
CA MET A 255 2.75 22.84 -11.15
C MET A 255 1.66 23.89 -10.94
N LYS A 256 0.93 23.82 -9.83
CA LYS A 256 -0.10 24.80 -9.48
C LYS A 256 0.50 26.20 -9.25
N ASN A 257 1.67 26.28 -8.60
CA ASN A 257 2.31 27.55 -8.30
C ASN A 257 3.08 28.13 -9.51
N GLN A 258 3.58 27.30 -10.42
CA GLN A 258 4.21 27.75 -11.67
C GLN A 258 3.22 28.46 -12.59
N MET A 259 1.95 28.14 -12.52
CA MET A 259 0.90 28.84 -13.28
C MET A 259 0.60 30.25 -12.73
N THR A 260 1.19 30.65 -11.58
CA THR A 260 0.74 31.87 -10.90
C THR A 260 1.62 33.08 -11.20
N ILE A 261 2.93 32.96 -11.44
CA ILE A 261 3.79 34.10 -11.79
C ILE A 261 4.91 33.63 -12.76
N LYS A 262 4.71 33.87 -14.04
CA LYS A 262 5.66 33.47 -15.09
C LYS A 262 6.60 34.58 -15.49
N TYR A 263 6.17 35.82 -15.36
CA TYR A 263 6.90 37.00 -15.82
C TYR A 263 7.05 38.03 -14.72
N HIS A 264 8.26 38.55 -14.57
CA HIS A 264 8.55 39.76 -13.81
C HIS A 264 8.74 40.90 -14.79
N ILE A 265 7.84 41.87 -14.74
CA ILE A 265 7.78 42.97 -15.70
C ILE A 265 8.21 44.23 -15.01
N GLU A 266 9.32 44.80 -15.44
CA GLU A 266 9.84 46.09 -14.96
C GLU A 266 9.40 47.17 -15.94
N ILE A 267 8.67 48.15 -15.43
CA ILE A 267 8.21 49.33 -16.18
C ILE A 267 8.85 50.55 -15.55
N PRO A 268 9.61 51.36 -16.29
CA PRO A 268 10.16 52.60 -15.76
C PRO A 268 9.08 53.55 -15.28
N ASP A 269 9.24 54.19 -14.14
CA ASP A 269 8.24 55.10 -13.54
C ASP A 269 7.81 56.21 -14.52
N ASP A 270 8.79 56.74 -15.30
CA ASP A 270 8.58 57.81 -16.25
C ASP A 270 7.93 57.36 -17.58
N TYR A 271 7.74 56.04 -17.80
CA TYR A 271 7.26 55.51 -19.08
C TYR A 271 5.91 56.09 -19.49
N PHE A 272 4.93 56.07 -18.58
CA PHE A 272 3.57 56.53 -18.87
C PHE A 272 3.52 58.04 -18.92
N SER A 273 4.28 58.77 -18.11
CA SER A 273 4.36 60.23 -18.16
C SER A 273 5.01 60.75 -19.40
N ASN A 274 6.03 60.08 -19.94
CA ASN A 274 6.68 60.43 -21.19
C ASN A 274 5.83 60.07 -22.44
N ARG A 275 5.05 58.99 -22.38
CA ARG A 275 4.18 58.55 -23.50
C ARG A 275 2.91 59.35 -23.59
N TYR A 276 2.39 59.85 -22.46
CA TYR A 276 1.17 60.65 -22.35
C TYR A 276 1.47 61.94 -21.55
N PRO A 277 2.13 62.92 -22.16
CA PRO A 277 2.62 64.13 -21.46
C PRO A 277 1.48 65.05 -21.07
N SER A 278 1.68 65.85 -20.02
CA SER A 278 0.84 67.01 -19.69
C SER A 278 1.32 68.21 -20.53
N PRO A 279 0.44 69.09 -21.11
CA PRO A 279 -1.00 69.22 -20.80
C PRO A 279 -1.93 68.40 -21.69
N ASP A 280 -1.42 67.61 -22.64
CA ASP A 280 -2.24 66.94 -23.67
C ASP A 280 -3.15 65.86 -23.07
N PHE A 281 -2.79 65.31 -21.88
CA PHE A 281 -3.55 64.30 -21.15
C PHE A 281 -3.76 64.70 -19.69
N THR A 282 -5.01 64.59 -19.23
CA THR A 282 -5.33 64.75 -17.78
C THR A 282 -4.78 63.58 -16.96
N LYS A 283 -4.78 63.70 -15.65
CA LYS A 283 -4.31 62.64 -14.73
C LYS A 283 -5.20 61.38 -14.87
N GLU A 284 -6.53 61.59 -14.96
CA GLU A 284 -7.53 60.53 -15.10
C GLU A 284 -7.40 59.79 -16.46
N GLU A 285 -7.20 60.52 -17.55
CA GLU A 285 -6.96 59.93 -18.87
C GLU A 285 -5.68 59.12 -18.95
N ARG A 286 -4.63 59.55 -18.25
CA ARG A 286 -3.37 58.84 -18.17
C ARG A 286 -3.51 57.51 -17.42
N GLU A 287 -4.23 57.51 -16.31
CA GLU A 287 -4.51 56.28 -15.55
C GLU A 287 -5.37 55.29 -16.35
N ALA A 288 -6.38 55.82 -17.09
CA ALA A 288 -7.19 54.98 -17.98
C ALA A 288 -6.34 54.33 -19.11
N LYS A 289 -5.46 55.13 -19.75
CA LYS A 289 -4.51 54.62 -20.77
C LYS A 289 -3.53 53.61 -20.22
N LYS A 290 -3.04 53.81 -18.98
CA LYS A 290 -2.17 52.87 -18.30
C LYS A 290 -2.89 51.55 -18.08
N LEU A 291 -4.11 51.53 -17.59
CA LEU A 291 -4.93 50.35 -17.44
C LEU A 291 -5.12 49.59 -18.76
N THR A 292 -5.51 50.31 -19.83
CA THR A 292 -5.69 49.70 -21.17
C THR A 292 -4.43 48.99 -21.64
N VAL A 293 -3.25 49.64 -21.51
CA VAL A 293 -1.97 49.04 -21.93
C VAL A 293 -1.61 47.82 -21.10
N LEU A 294 -1.89 47.83 -19.78
CA LEU A 294 -1.65 46.68 -18.92
C LEU A 294 -2.60 45.52 -19.21
N GLU A 295 -3.87 45.81 -19.55
CA GLU A 295 -4.86 44.81 -19.96
C GLU A 295 -4.49 44.15 -21.31
N GLU A 296 -4.08 44.95 -22.30
CA GLU A 296 -3.58 44.45 -23.59
C GLU A 296 -2.38 43.53 -23.42
N MET A 297 -1.46 43.90 -22.54
CA MET A 297 -0.28 43.10 -22.23
C MET A 297 -0.64 41.82 -21.48
N ASN A 298 -1.55 41.88 -20.50
CA ASN A 298 -2.05 40.74 -19.81
C ASN A 298 -2.70 39.75 -20.79
N SER A 299 -3.55 40.24 -21.68
CA SER A 299 -4.15 39.45 -22.75
C SER A 299 -3.10 38.83 -23.67
N PHE A 300 -2.09 39.60 -24.08
CA PHE A 300 -1.01 39.09 -24.95
C PHE A 300 -0.20 38.00 -24.29
N LEU A 301 0.14 38.14 -22.99
CA LEU A 301 0.99 37.18 -22.27
C LEU A 301 0.21 35.95 -21.79
N SER A 302 -1.10 36.04 -21.62
CA SER A 302 -1.96 34.93 -21.16
C SER A 302 -2.56 34.09 -22.29
N ASP A 303 -2.54 34.59 -23.53
CA ASP A 303 -3.13 33.89 -24.67
C ASP A 303 -2.17 32.82 -25.22
N VAL A 304 -2.65 31.59 -25.27
CA VAL A 304 -1.91 30.43 -25.80
C VAL A 304 -1.57 30.61 -27.30
N GLU A 305 -2.40 31.32 -28.05
CA GLU A 305 -2.16 31.58 -29.47
C GLU A 305 -1.02 32.58 -29.72
N ASN A 306 -0.62 33.35 -28.71
CA ASN A 306 0.48 34.28 -28.76
C ASN A 306 1.84 33.68 -28.34
N SER A 307 1.86 32.41 -28.01
CA SER A 307 3.08 31.69 -27.66
C SER A 307 4.08 31.72 -28.83
N GLY A 308 5.23 32.35 -28.60
CA GLY A 308 6.29 32.52 -29.63
C GLY A 308 6.21 33.84 -30.44
N LYS A 309 5.23 34.70 -30.15
CA LYS A 309 5.18 36.05 -30.77
C LYS A 309 6.08 37.03 -30.02
N SER A 310 6.62 38.00 -30.77
CA SER A 310 7.50 39.04 -30.21
C SER A 310 6.69 40.21 -29.66
N PHE A 311 7.08 40.67 -28.47
CA PHE A 311 6.56 41.91 -27.90
C PHE A 311 7.53 43.04 -28.17
N LEU A 312 7.08 44.13 -28.83
CA LEU A 312 7.92 45.28 -29.19
C LEU A 312 7.72 46.38 -28.15
N THR A 313 8.83 46.82 -27.59
CA THR A 313 8.84 48.01 -26.72
C THR A 313 9.77 49.07 -27.34
N PHE A 314 9.36 50.34 -27.13
CA PHE A 314 10.13 51.46 -27.63
C PHE A 314 10.96 52.07 -26.50
N THR A 315 12.21 52.41 -26.80
CA THR A 315 13.05 53.25 -25.96
C THR A 315 12.82 54.72 -26.24
N PHE A 316 12.75 55.55 -25.22
CA PHE A 316 12.56 57.00 -25.36
C PHE A 316 13.83 57.72 -24.96
N TYR A 317 14.18 58.76 -25.73
CA TYR A 317 15.30 59.65 -25.40
C TYR A 317 14.80 60.75 -24.48
N ASN A 318 15.32 60.79 -23.22
CA ASN A 318 15.03 61.85 -22.30
C ASN A 318 15.97 63.05 -22.54
N LYS A 319 15.41 64.12 -23.09
CA LYS A 319 16.16 65.32 -23.41
C LYS A 319 16.74 66.05 -22.21
N PHE A 320 16.14 65.89 -21.00
CA PHE A 320 16.61 66.52 -19.77
C PHE A 320 17.76 65.78 -19.13
N LYS A 321 17.75 64.45 -19.15
CA LYS A 321 18.83 63.62 -18.63
C LYS A 321 19.87 63.24 -19.64
N GLN A 322 19.67 63.57 -20.91
CA GLN A 322 20.50 63.20 -22.06
C GLN A 322 20.83 61.71 -22.19
N GLU A 323 19.88 60.88 -21.78
CA GLU A 323 20.01 59.42 -21.80
C GLU A 323 18.77 58.73 -22.41
N TYR A 324 18.97 57.53 -22.93
CA TYR A 324 17.87 56.68 -23.38
C TYR A 324 17.22 55.97 -22.18
N ILE A 325 15.92 56.20 -22.02
CA ILE A 325 15.16 55.46 -21.04
C ILE A 325 14.81 54.10 -21.66
N SER A 326 15.23 53.03 -21.02
CA SER A 326 14.94 51.66 -21.40
C SER A 326 13.41 51.43 -21.47
N GLY A 327 12.95 50.72 -22.47
CA GLY A 327 11.58 50.24 -22.54
C GLY A 327 11.27 49.22 -21.45
N TRP A 328 10.12 48.61 -21.55
CA TRP A 328 9.73 47.55 -20.62
C TRP A 328 10.72 46.38 -20.66
N LYS A 329 11.07 45.87 -19.53
CA LYS A 329 11.92 44.72 -19.41
C LYS A 329 11.09 43.56 -18.85
N ILE A 330 10.95 42.53 -19.66
CA ILE A 330 10.21 41.33 -19.27
C ILE A 330 11.22 40.26 -18.93
N ASN A 331 11.35 39.96 -17.68
CA ASN A 331 12.21 38.87 -17.19
C ASN A 331 11.33 37.64 -17.00
N VAL A 332 11.68 36.55 -17.65
CA VAL A 332 11.07 35.25 -17.34
C VAL A 332 11.61 34.81 -16.00
N ILE A 333 10.71 34.54 -15.07
CA ILE A 333 11.11 33.95 -13.80
C ILE A 333 11.43 32.49 -14.08
N ASP A 334 12.70 32.18 -14.30
CA ASP A 334 13.17 30.82 -14.41
C ASP A 334 12.94 30.10 -13.09
N ASN A 335 12.10 29.10 -13.14
CA ASN A 335 11.96 28.22 -12.00
C ASN A 335 13.23 27.37 -11.91
N LYS A 336 14.11 27.72 -10.96
CA LYS A 336 15.36 26.99 -10.70
C LYS A 336 15.13 25.54 -10.22
N LEU A 337 13.91 25.18 -9.88
CA LEU A 337 13.51 23.80 -9.66
C LEU A 337 13.42 23.10 -11.01
N LYS A 338 14.48 22.42 -11.41
CA LYS A 338 14.46 21.56 -12.60
C LYS A 338 13.30 20.58 -12.47
N ASP A 339 12.53 20.42 -13.54
CA ASP A 339 11.39 19.48 -13.61
C ASP A 339 11.78 18.04 -13.20
N ASP A 340 13.06 17.73 -13.26
CA ASP A 340 13.63 16.42 -12.96
C ASP A 340 14.17 16.29 -11.52
N ALA A 341 14.16 17.33 -10.71
CA ALA A 341 14.85 17.35 -9.41
C ALA A 341 14.41 16.22 -8.46
N TYR A 342 13.16 15.76 -8.56
CA TYR A 342 12.59 14.74 -7.70
C TYR A 342 12.32 13.39 -8.40
N LEU A 343 12.70 13.25 -9.67
CA LEU A 343 12.55 11.99 -10.40
C LEU A 343 13.41 10.87 -9.83
N PRO A 344 14.70 11.11 -9.50
CA PRO A 344 15.54 10.09 -8.89
C PRO A 344 14.99 9.59 -7.55
N ASP A 345 14.48 10.50 -6.71
CA ASP A 345 13.89 10.13 -5.42
C ASP A 345 12.63 9.27 -5.58
N SER A 346 11.78 9.63 -6.55
CA SER A 346 10.60 8.84 -6.90
C SER A 346 10.99 7.46 -7.44
N GLN A 347 12.05 7.36 -8.24
CA GLN A 347 12.55 6.09 -8.77
C GLN A 347 13.12 5.21 -7.66
N ALA A 348 13.92 5.79 -6.76
CA ALA A 348 14.48 5.09 -5.62
C ALA A 348 13.35 4.56 -4.71
N ALA A 349 12.39 5.41 -4.36
CA ALA A 349 11.26 5.02 -3.52
C ALA A 349 10.40 3.90 -4.16
N ASN A 350 10.15 3.97 -5.46
CA ASN A 350 9.40 2.93 -6.17
C ASN A 350 10.17 1.61 -6.24
N SER A 351 11.49 1.66 -6.40
CA SER A 351 12.36 0.47 -6.38
C SER A 351 12.36 -0.19 -4.99
N GLU A 352 12.47 0.61 -3.93
CA GLU A 352 12.39 0.12 -2.55
C GLU A 352 11.03 -0.50 -2.22
N ILE A 353 9.93 0.09 -2.71
CA ILE A 353 8.59 -0.47 -2.56
C ILE A 353 8.51 -1.86 -3.19
N LEU A 354 8.95 -2.00 -4.44
CA LEU A 354 8.88 -3.28 -5.14
C LEU A 354 9.81 -4.33 -4.54
N PHE A 355 11.01 -3.92 -4.15
CA PHE A 355 11.97 -4.79 -3.44
C PHE A 355 11.39 -5.32 -2.13
N SER A 356 10.84 -4.46 -1.28
CA SER A 356 10.27 -4.86 0.02
C SER A 356 9.03 -5.74 -0.12
N LEU A 357 8.30 -5.60 -1.23
CA LEU A 357 7.15 -6.46 -1.55
C LEU A 357 7.55 -7.74 -2.28
N GLY A 358 8.82 -7.89 -2.68
CA GLY A 358 9.30 -9.06 -3.43
C GLY A 358 8.61 -9.23 -4.77
N VAL A 359 8.28 -8.12 -5.46
CA VAL A 359 7.57 -8.16 -6.75
C VAL A 359 8.44 -7.55 -7.82
N ASP A 360 8.81 -8.34 -8.81
CA ASP A 360 9.54 -7.84 -9.98
C ASP A 360 8.70 -6.81 -10.76
N PRO A 361 9.27 -5.66 -11.13
CA PRO A 361 8.58 -4.62 -11.88
C PRO A 361 7.89 -5.11 -13.17
N CYS A 362 8.47 -6.11 -13.85
CA CYS A 362 7.91 -6.66 -15.08
C CYS A 362 6.54 -7.32 -14.90
N LEU A 363 6.22 -7.78 -13.68
CA LEU A 363 4.95 -8.45 -13.35
C LEU A 363 3.78 -7.48 -13.17
N ILE A 364 4.06 -6.22 -12.84
CA ILE A 364 3.01 -5.21 -12.65
C ILE A 364 2.90 -4.24 -13.83
N GLY A 365 3.78 -4.37 -14.83
CA GLY A 365 3.81 -3.48 -15.99
C GLY A 365 4.28 -2.05 -15.66
N ALA A 366 4.87 -1.85 -14.49
CA ALA A 366 5.47 -0.58 -14.14
C ALA A 366 6.82 -0.47 -14.84
N GLY A 367 6.90 0.38 -15.86
CA GLY A 367 8.18 0.91 -16.27
C GLY A 367 8.72 1.77 -15.12
N ILE A 368 9.92 1.48 -14.64
CA ILE A 368 10.64 2.41 -13.78
C ILE A 368 10.82 3.68 -14.62
N PRO A 369 10.41 4.88 -14.15
CA PRO A 369 10.65 6.12 -14.89
C PRO A 369 12.15 6.24 -15.21
N GLY A 370 12.51 6.37 -16.50
CA GLY A 370 13.91 6.31 -16.96
C GLY A 370 14.42 4.92 -17.33
N GLY A 371 13.70 3.84 -17.00
CA GLY A 371 13.93 2.49 -17.52
C GLY A 371 13.17 2.22 -18.82
N LYS A 372 13.59 1.24 -19.59
CA LYS A 372 12.84 0.81 -20.77
C LYS A 372 11.49 0.23 -20.31
N LEU A 373 10.38 0.89 -20.68
CA LEU A 373 9.02 0.39 -20.46
C LEU A 373 8.89 -1.02 -21.05
N GLY A 374 8.62 -2.01 -20.20
CA GLY A 374 8.33 -3.36 -20.65
C GLY A 374 9.49 -4.12 -21.30
N ALA A 375 10.73 -3.79 -20.93
CA ALA A 375 11.94 -4.37 -21.51
C ALA A 375 12.19 -5.85 -21.15
N GLY A 376 11.34 -6.45 -20.31
CA GLY A 376 11.40 -7.88 -20.07
C GLY A 376 10.93 -8.67 -21.28
N SER A 377 11.75 -9.61 -21.75
CA SER A 377 11.31 -10.61 -22.74
C SER A 377 10.15 -11.44 -22.16
N GLY A 378 9.45 -12.21 -22.98
CA GLY A 378 8.44 -13.14 -22.48
C GLY A 378 9.03 -14.16 -21.49
N SER A 379 10.31 -14.50 -21.63
CA SER A 379 11.06 -15.35 -20.69
C SER A 379 11.22 -14.68 -19.33
N ASP A 380 11.66 -13.41 -19.27
CA ASP A 380 11.90 -12.70 -18.01
C ASP A 380 10.62 -12.62 -17.18
N LYS A 381 9.47 -12.35 -17.84
CA LYS A 381 8.16 -12.31 -17.16
C LYS A 381 7.76 -13.68 -16.60
N ARG A 382 8.08 -14.76 -17.30
CA ARG A 382 7.80 -16.13 -16.84
C ARG A 382 8.68 -16.50 -15.66
N GLU A 383 9.97 -16.20 -15.74
CA GLU A 383 10.91 -16.48 -14.67
C GLU A 383 10.56 -15.69 -13.41
N ALA A 384 10.29 -14.40 -13.53
CA ALA A 384 9.84 -13.57 -12.41
C ALA A 384 8.53 -14.11 -11.79
N PHE A 385 7.59 -14.57 -12.61
CA PHE A 385 6.37 -15.21 -12.12
C PHE A 385 6.66 -16.51 -11.37
N TRP A 386 7.55 -17.36 -11.90
CA TRP A 386 7.91 -18.62 -11.24
C TRP A 386 8.61 -18.39 -9.91
N MET A 387 9.53 -17.43 -9.85
CA MET A 387 10.19 -17.05 -8.59
C MET A 387 9.17 -16.61 -7.55
N LEU A 388 8.30 -15.67 -7.91
CA LEU A 388 7.24 -15.20 -7.02
C LEU A 388 6.30 -16.35 -6.61
N ASN A 389 5.92 -17.23 -7.54
CA ASN A 389 5.06 -18.36 -7.26
C ASN A 389 5.72 -19.38 -6.33
N ALA A 390 7.04 -19.59 -6.44
CA ALA A 390 7.81 -20.49 -5.56
C ALA A 390 7.88 -19.93 -4.13
N GLU A 391 8.08 -18.62 -3.99
CA GLU A 391 8.08 -17.93 -2.69
C GLU A 391 6.75 -18.04 -1.96
N MET A 392 5.63 -18.16 -2.70
CA MET A 392 4.30 -18.28 -2.09
C MET A 392 4.08 -19.61 -1.35
N GLY A 393 4.96 -20.60 -1.47
CA GLY A 393 4.79 -21.93 -0.87
C GLY A 393 4.50 -21.89 0.63
N VAL A 394 5.33 -21.16 1.39
CA VAL A 394 5.16 -21.02 2.85
C VAL A 394 3.88 -20.26 3.20
N TYR A 395 3.59 -19.19 2.49
CA TYR A 395 2.39 -18.39 2.71
C TYR A 395 1.11 -19.19 2.44
N ARG A 396 1.14 -20.04 1.40
CA ARG A 396 0.04 -20.97 1.07
C ARG A 396 -0.19 -21.99 2.17
N GLN A 397 0.86 -22.58 2.71
CA GLN A 397 0.72 -23.53 3.84
C GLN A 397 0.04 -22.87 5.03
N ILE A 398 0.44 -21.65 5.39
CA ILE A 398 -0.16 -20.92 6.51
C ILE A 398 -1.63 -20.60 6.24
N SER A 399 -1.97 -20.15 5.04
CA SER A 399 -3.35 -19.81 4.67
C SER A 399 -4.27 -21.02 4.50
N LEU A 400 -3.72 -22.21 4.22
CA LEU A 400 -4.46 -23.47 4.09
C LEU A 400 -4.64 -24.19 5.44
N GLU A 401 -3.83 -23.88 6.44
CA GLU A 401 -3.90 -24.50 7.76
C GLU A 401 -5.32 -24.52 8.36
N PRO A 402 -6.13 -23.46 8.30
CA PRO A 402 -7.50 -23.49 8.80
C PRO A 402 -8.40 -24.52 8.10
N LEU A 403 -8.10 -24.90 6.85
CA LEU A 403 -8.86 -25.94 6.15
C LEU A 403 -8.56 -27.32 6.70
N TYR A 404 -7.30 -27.58 7.06
CA TYR A 404 -6.94 -28.81 7.75
C TYR A 404 -7.59 -28.87 9.12
N PHE A 405 -7.64 -27.74 9.85
CA PHE A 405 -8.38 -27.67 11.09
C PHE A 405 -9.88 -27.96 10.90
N ILE A 406 -10.53 -27.39 9.88
CA ILE A 406 -11.94 -27.65 9.55
C ILE A 406 -12.13 -29.12 9.19
N ARG A 407 -11.24 -29.72 8.39
CA ARG A 407 -11.26 -31.14 8.03
C ARG A 407 -11.33 -32.00 9.28
N ASP A 408 -10.38 -31.79 10.18
CA ASP A 408 -10.24 -32.62 11.38
C ASP A 408 -11.40 -32.38 12.35
N PHE A 409 -11.86 -31.14 12.52
CA PHE A 409 -12.98 -30.79 13.35
C PHE A 409 -14.33 -31.37 12.84
N ASN A 410 -14.52 -31.37 11.53
CA ASN A 410 -15.73 -31.90 10.90
C ASN A 410 -15.69 -33.43 10.71
N GLY A 411 -14.57 -34.07 11.04
CA GLY A 411 -14.40 -35.51 10.86
C GLY A 411 -14.36 -35.94 9.39
N TRP A 412 -13.87 -35.08 8.49
CA TRP A 412 -13.61 -35.49 7.09
C TRP A 412 -12.41 -36.44 7.07
N SER A 413 -12.30 -37.19 5.96
CA SER A 413 -11.20 -38.14 5.81
C SER A 413 -9.83 -37.44 5.85
N GLU A 414 -8.87 -38.00 6.60
CA GLU A 414 -7.53 -37.44 6.78
C GLU A 414 -6.69 -37.43 5.49
N ASP A 415 -7.07 -38.25 4.49
CA ASP A 415 -6.45 -38.31 3.18
C ASP A 415 -6.78 -37.10 2.30
N ILE A 416 -7.75 -36.28 2.70
CA ILE A 416 -8.10 -35.03 2.00
C ILE A 416 -7.03 -33.99 2.28
N GLN A 417 -6.39 -33.56 1.21
CA GLN A 417 -5.41 -32.49 1.18
C GLN A 417 -5.97 -31.25 0.48
N PHE A 418 -5.37 -30.09 0.76
CA PHE A 418 -5.76 -28.84 0.14
C PHE A 418 -4.55 -28.18 -0.52
N ASP A 419 -4.75 -27.65 -1.71
CA ASP A 419 -3.74 -26.85 -2.40
C ASP A 419 -4.42 -25.75 -3.21
N TYR A 420 -3.65 -24.76 -3.64
CA TYR A 420 -4.12 -23.77 -4.61
C TYR A 420 -3.82 -24.25 -6.03
N VAL A 421 -4.78 -24.08 -6.92
CA VAL A 421 -4.55 -24.35 -8.33
C VAL A 421 -3.66 -23.24 -8.91
N THR A 422 -2.40 -23.56 -9.13
CA THR A 422 -1.44 -22.63 -9.72
C THR A 422 -1.64 -22.50 -11.23
N VAL A 423 -1.29 -21.33 -11.77
CA VAL A 423 -1.30 -21.11 -13.22
C VAL A 423 -0.01 -21.73 -13.79
N ASP A 424 -0.16 -22.71 -14.65
CA ASP A 424 0.97 -23.23 -15.41
C ASP A 424 1.30 -22.28 -16.58
N THR A 425 2.44 -21.61 -16.48
CA THR A 425 2.96 -20.73 -17.53
C THR A 425 4.01 -21.41 -18.43
N SER A 426 4.23 -22.71 -18.22
CA SER A 426 5.23 -23.47 -18.97
C SER A 426 4.82 -23.75 -20.43
N GLN A 427 3.56 -23.51 -20.77
CA GLN A 427 3.08 -23.63 -22.14
C GLN A 427 3.56 -22.43 -22.98
N THR A 428 4.74 -22.53 -23.53
CA THR A 428 5.07 -21.80 -24.72
C THR A 428 4.27 -22.40 -25.87
N GLN A 429 3.42 -21.61 -26.49
CA GLN A 429 2.94 -21.92 -27.84
C GLN A 429 4.10 -21.67 -28.83
N ASP A 430 5.21 -22.35 -28.65
CA ASP A 430 6.23 -22.40 -29.68
C ASP A 430 5.70 -23.31 -30.78
N GLN A 431 5.43 -22.74 -31.94
CA GLN A 431 5.04 -23.47 -33.15
C GLN A 431 6.14 -24.45 -33.61
N HIS A 432 7.29 -24.45 -32.94
CA HIS A 432 8.40 -25.38 -33.12
C HIS A 432 8.90 -25.87 -31.76
N PRO A 433 8.25 -26.89 -31.14
CA PRO A 433 8.78 -27.49 -29.91
C PRO A 433 10.15 -28.11 -30.24
N THR A 434 11.20 -27.60 -29.62
CA THR A 434 12.49 -28.28 -29.62
C THR A 434 12.26 -29.67 -29.02
N LYS A 435 12.94 -30.68 -29.56
CA LYS A 435 12.78 -32.11 -29.18
C LYS A 435 12.89 -32.43 -27.69
N THR A 436 13.33 -31.48 -26.88
CA THR A 436 13.47 -31.56 -25.42
C THR A 436 12.18 -31.25 -24.64
N THR A 437 11.14 -30.71 -25.28
CA THR A 437 9.84 -30.43 -24.65
C THR A 437 8.74 -31.36 -25.13
N LYS A 438 9.06 -32.64 -25.31
CA LYS A 438 7.99 -33.64 -25.45
C LYS A 438 7.34 -33.79 -24.08
N ARG A 439 6.18 -33.18 -23.90
CA ARG A 439 5.28 -33.54 -22.81
C ARG A 439 4.90 -35.01 -22.94
N ILE A 440 4.97 -35.65 -21.78
CA ILE A 440 4.38 -36.98 -21.53
C ILE A 440 2.85 -36.76 -21.41
N ASP A 441 2.20 -36.33 -22.49
CA ASP A 441 0.74 -36.32 -22.64
C ASP A 441 0.32 -37.17 -23.81
N GLN A 442 1.02 -38.28 -24.04
CA GLN A 442 0.60 -39.31 -24.97
C GLN A 442 0.34 -40.59 -24.21
N ASN A 443 -0.74 -40.63 -23.44
CA ASN A 443 -1.50 -41.86 -23.20
C ASN A 443 -2.98 -41.49 -23.22
N GLN A 444 -3.46 -41.24 -24.42
CA GLN A 444 -4.82 -41.55 -24.84
C GLN A 444 -4.68 -42.37 -26.10
N GLU A 445 -4.60 -43.66 -25.91
CA GLU A 445 -5.17 -44.73 -26.73
C GLU A 445 -5.65 -45.84 -25.80
#